data_428233ddf37fc0968b6bb36634365697
#
_entry.id   428233ddf37fc0968b6bb36634365697
#
_cell.length_a   1.000
_cell.length_b   1.000
_cell.length_c   1.000
_cell.angle_alpha   90.00
_cell.angle_beta   90.00
_cell.angle_gamma   90.00
#
_symmetry.space_group_name_H-M   'P 1'
#
loop_
_entity.id
_entity.type
_entity.pdbx_description
1 polymer ?
#
loop_
_entity_poly.entity_id
_entity_poly.type
_entity_poly.pdbx_seq_one_letter_code
_entity_poly.pdbx_strand_id
1 'polypeptide(L)'
;APPPGRPLSGRPPGRRPPPGARLSIPRYMRLGHAAIQLSGDPALGLQMGRLSRLGQMGLAGVSVAQAPNLRAAARAMIHLEPLYAQNYRGQSSLVEDAGGAWLRFYSISPYNAYNRFVVDSVLAGWISHLGALARQPLKAERVEIEYPAPPWAERYEAFFGCPVEFGAPTNQLRLSQASLALANAEHCPSTWSQMLELCNRELEQLTRTRSWRERVSRLLGPMLNGREPDLEEIAARLKLPTWTLRRKLAEEGTQFRSILNDTRRDLAMVYIRETDLAFGEIAYLLGFASAEAFQRAFKRWSGQTPGEFRRAQRQSA
;
A
#
# COMPACT_ATOMS: atom_id res chain seq x y z
N ALA A 1 14.20 -31.42 8.06
CA ALA A 1 14.34 -29.96 8.27
C ALA A 1 14.27 -29.30 6.90
N PRO A 2 13.42 -28.27 6.68
CA PRO A 2 13.44 -27.53 5.44
C PRO A 2 14.77 -26.78 5.32
N PRO A 3 15.29 -26.55 4.09
CA PRO A 3 16.53 -25.81 3.90
C PRO A 3 16.40 -24.37 4.43
N PRO A 4 17.47 -23.77 4.94
CA PRO A 4 17.45 -22.42 5.48
C PRO A 4 16.97 -21.45 4.41
N GLY A 5 15.94 -20.67 4.77
CA GLY A 5 15.28 -19.76 3.86
C GLY A 5 16.25 -18.75 3.24
N ARG A 6 16.09 -18.50 1.96
CA ARG A 6 16.80 -17.44 1.21
C ARG A 6 16.71 -16.10 1.95
N PRO A 7 17.80 -15.31 1.97
CA PRO A 7 17.74 -13.98 2.54
C PRO A 7 16.69 -13.14 1.81
N LEU A 8 15.71 -12.66 2.55
CA LEU A 8 14.52 -11.95 2.07
C LEU A 8 14.84 -10.62 1.35
N SER A 9 16.09 -10.17 1.38
CA SER A 9 16.54 -8.89 0.84
C SER A 9 17.48 -9.00 -0.38
N GLY A 10 17.86 -10.20 -0.81
CA GLY A 10 18.91 -10.36 -1.83
C GLY A 10 20.30 -9.84 -1.39
N ARG A 11 20.49 -9.57 -0.10
CA ARG A 11 21.75 -9.13 0.51
C ARG A 11 22.29 -10.22 1.45
N PRO A 12 23.62 -10.30 1.63
CA PRO A 12 24.20 -11.24 2.58
C PRO A 12 23.65 -10.99 4.00
N PRO A 13 23.44 -12.05 4.81
CA PRO A 13 22.96 -11.93 6.18
C PRO A 13 23.91 -11.03 7.00
N GLY A 14 23.34 -10.08 7.74
CA GLY A 14 24.07 -9.21 8.68
C GLY A 14 24.24 -7.75 8.26
N ARG A 15 23.99 -7.35 7.03
CA ARG A 15 24.00 -5.91 6.65
C ARG A 15 22.64 -5.24 6.87
N ARG A 16 22.60 -4.28 7.78
CA ARG A 16 21.43 -3.40 7.93
C ARG A 16 21.16 -2.67 6.61
N PRO A 17 19.89 -2.50 6.22
CA PRO A 17 19.56 -1.69 5.06
C PRO A 17 20.05 -0.24 5.30
N PRO A 18 20.47 0.49 4.25
CA PRO A 18 20.86 1.89 4.41
C PRO A 18 19.66 2.72 4.90
N PRO A 19 19.91 3.86 5.59
CA PRO A 19 18.86 4.80 5.93
C PRO A 19 18.04 5.16 4.69
N GLY A 20 16.70 5.15 4.79
CA GLY A 20 15.81 5.43 3.67
C GLY A 20 15.61 4.27 2.68
N ALA A 21 16.18 3.09 2.91
CA ALA A 21 15.88 1.91 2.08
C ALA A 21 14.39 1.59 2.13
N ARG A 22 13.80 1.39 0.96
CA ARG A 22 12.38 1.06 0.82
C ARG A 22 12.21 -0.35 0.31
N LEU A 23 11.16 -1.00 0.80
CA LEU A 23 10.78 -2.35 0.38
C LEU A 23 9.65 -2.24 -0.65
N SER A 24 9.78 -2.94 -1.79
CA SER A 24 8.67 -3.02 -2.74
C SER A 24 7.50 -3.82 -2.15
N ILE A 25 6.26 -3.53 -2.58
CA ILE A 25 5.08 -4.24 -2.09
C ILE A 25 5.18 -5.76 -2.30
N PRO A 26 5.58 -6.29 -3.46
CA PRO A 26 5.73 -7.72 -3.62
C PRO A 26 6.78 -8.34 -2.65
N ARG A 27 7.85 -7.62 -2.35
CA ARG A 27 8.80 -8.07 -1.32
C ARG A 27 8.21 -8.05 0.09
N TYR A 28 7.41 -7.03 0.40
CA TYR A 28 6.69 -6.94 1.67
C TYR A 28 5.66 -8.06 1.82
N MET A 29 4.90 -8.35 0.76
CA MET A 29 3.98 -9.48 0.69
C MET A 29 4.70 -10.81 0.96
N ARG A 30 5.83 -11.05 0.28
CA ARG A 30 6.65 -12.27 0.47
C ARG A 30 7.21 -12.34 1.90
N LEU A 31 7.69 -11.23 2.45
CA LEU A 31 8.19 -11.16 3.81
C LEU A 31 7.10 -11.55 4.82
N GLY A 32 5.89 -10.97 4.68
CA GLY A 32 4.76 -11.29 5.52
C GLY A 32 4.35 -12.75 5.42
N HIS A 33 4.27 -13.30 4.20
CA HIS A 33 3.97 -14.71 3.99
C HIS A 33 5.03 -15.62 4.65
N ALA A 34 6.32 -15.35 4.42
CA ALA A 34 7.38 -16.13 5.03
C ALA A 34 7.35 -16.05 6.58
N ALA A 35 7.07 -14.88 7.13
CA ALA A 35 6.93 -14.69 8.57
C ALA A 35 5.76 -15.49 9.16
N ILE A 36 4.61 -15.53 8.47
CA ILE A 36 3.46 -16.37 8.84
C ILE A 36 3.85 -17.85 8.83
N GLN A 37 4.54 -18.32 7.77
CA GLN A 37 4.98 -19.72 7.69
C GLN A 37 5.96 -20.10 8.80
N LEU A 38 6.87 -19.20 9.17
CA LEU A 38 7.86 -19.45 10.21
C LEU A 38 7.26 -19.39 11.63
N SER A 39 6.32 -18.49 11.87
CA SER A 39 5.68 -18.31 13.18
C SER A 39 4.53 -19.29 13.41
N GLY A 40 3.92 -19.83 12.35
CA GLY A 40 2.68 -20.59 12.41
C GLY A 40 1.44 -19.75 12.78
N ASP A 41 1.60 -18.42 12.87
CA ASP A 41 0.49 -17.50 13.20
C ASP A 41 -0.13 -16.88 11.94
N PRO A 42 -1.31 -17.33 11.50
CA PRO A 42 -1.95 -16.82 10.31
C PRO A 42 -2.47 -15.38 10.46
N ALA A 43 -2.63 -14.87 11.68
CA ALA A 43 -3.03 -13.50 11.98
C ALA A 43 -1.84 -12.59 12.36
N LEU A 44 -0.62 -12.98 12.00
CA LEU A 44 0.60 -12.23 12.31
C LEU A 44 0.54 -10.77 11.83
N GLY A 45 -0.21 -10.48 10.75
CA GLY A 45 -0.42 -9.12 10.26
C GLY A 45 -1.00 -8.18 11.33
N LEU A 46 -1.97 -8.63 12.11
CA LEU A 46 -2.54 -7.87 13.22
C LEU A 46 -1.48 -7.56 14.28
N GLN A 47 -0.65 -8.56 14.64
CA GLN A 47 0.42 -8.38 15.62
C GLN A 47 1.49 -7.41 15.13
N MET A 48 1.84 -7.50 13.85
CA MET A 48 2.80 -6.58 13.24
C MET A 48 2.28 -5.14 13.25
N GLY A 49 1.00 -4.93 12.91
CA GLY A 49 0.37 -3.60 13.01
C GLY A 49 0.39 -3.07 14.44
N ARG A 50 0.10 -3.92 15.44
CA ARG A 50 0.15 -3.57 16.86
C ARG A 50 1.55 -3.15 17.34
N LEU A 51 2.59 -3.79 16.84
CA LEU A 51 3.98 -3.51 17.22
C LEU A 51 4.61 -2.37 16.41
N SER A 52 3.95 -1.90 15.35
CA SER A 52 4.46 -0.79 14.55
C SER A 52 4.39 0.53 15.33
N ARG A 53 5.32 1.44 15.05
CA ARG A 53 5.46 2.72 15.75
C ARG A 53 5.53 3.87 14.75
N LEU A 54 4.96 5.01 15.10
CA LEU A 54 4.98 6.22 14.27
C LEU A 54 6.40 6.61 13.84
N GLY A 55 7.40 6.48 14.71
CA GLY A 55 8.80 6.78 14.36
C GLY A 55 9.36 5.96 13.19
N GLN A 56 8.76 4.80 12.86
CA GLN A 56 9.14 4.00 11.69
C GLN A 56 8.67 4.62 10.37
N MET A 57 7.74 5.57 10.42
CA MET A 57 7.27 6.34 9.26
C MET A 57 8.17 7.55 8.94
N GLY A 58 9.33 7.66 9.60
CA GLY A 58 10.28 8.76 9.40
C GLY A 58 9.67 10.12 9.76
N LEU A 59 9.98 11.15 8.97
CA LEU A 59 9.53 12.53 9.21
C LEU A 59 7.99 12.63 9.31
N ALA A 60 7.26 11.90 8.47
CA ALA A 60 5.80 11.86 8.53
C ALA A 60 5.30 11.36 9.90
N GLY A 61 5.91 10.29 10.44
CA GLY A 61 5.53 9.75 11.73
C GLY A 61 5.84 10.70 12.89
N VAL A 62 6.96 11.42 12.83
CA VAL A 62 7.30 12.49 13.82
C VAL A 62 6.25 13.59 13.76
N SER A 63 5.85 14.02 12.57
CA SER A 63 4.77 15.00 12.39
C SER A 63 3.46 14.50 12.99
N VAL A 64 3.01 13.30 12.63
CA VAL A 64 1.76 12.71 13.14
C VAL A 64 1.77 12.59 14.67
N ALA A 65 2.92 12.27 15.28
CA ALA A 65 3.07 12.17 16.72
C ALA A 65 2.81 13.51 17.46
N GLN A 66 2.90 14.63 16.78
CA GLN A 66 2.64 15.96 17.33
C GLN A 66 1.26 16.52 16.98
N ALA A 67 0.39 15.75 16.34
CA ALA A 67 -0.95 16.21 15.99
C ALA A 67 -1.79 16.59 17.23
N PRO A 68 -2.68 17.59 17.15
CA PRO A 68 -3.43 18.07 18.33
C PRO A 68 -4.46 17.06 18.85
N ASN A 69 -5.02 16.24 17.98
CA ASN A 69 -6.03 15.23 18.31
C ASN A 69 -5.98 14.10 17.29
N LEU A 70 -6.75 13.03 17.53
CA LEU A 70 -6.72 11.87 16.64
C LEU A 70 -7.27 12.15 15.24
N ARG A 71 -8.18 13.12 15.08
CA ARG A 71 -8.66 13.55 13.75
C ARG A 71 -7.52 14.14 12.91
N ALA A 72 -6.77 15.08 13.50
CA ALA A 72 -5.64 15.69 12.82
C ALA A 72 -4.54 14.65 12.54
N ALA A 73 -4.29 13.72 13.48
CA ALA A 73 -3.36 12.62 13.30
C ALA A 73 -3.77 11.71 12.13
N ALA A 74 -5.03 11.27 12.07
CA ALA A 74 -5.55 10.43 10.99
C ALA A 74 -5.46 11.13 9.62
N ARG A 75 -5.86 12.41 9.54
CA ARG A 75 -5.71 13.22 8.32
C ARG A 75 -4.26 13.32 7.87
N ALA A 76 -3.33 13.63 8.80
CA ALA A 76 -1.93 13.76 8.48
C ALA A 76 -1.31 12.41 8.07
N MET A 77 -1.65 11.32 8.75
CA MET A 77 -1.16 9.97 8.44
C MET A 77 -1.53 9.57 7.00
N ILE A 78 -2.77 9.81 6.59
CA ILE A 78 -3.23 9.53 5.23
C ILE A 78 -2.62 10.53 4.21
N HIS A 79 -2.61 11.82 4.52
CA HIS A 79 -2.06 12.85 3.65
C HIS A 79 -0.55 12.65 3.37
N LEU A 80 0.20 12.29 4.40
CA LEU A 80 1.65 12.11 4.34
C LEU A 80 2.07 10.69 3.92
N GLU A 81 1.12 9.79 3.64
CA GLU A 81 1.41 8.41 3.21
C GLU A 81 2.48 8.33 2.09
N PRO A 82 2.49 9.19 1.05
CA PRO A 82 3.50 9.11 -0.01
C PRO A 82 4.94 9.35 0.47
N LEU A 83 5.15 9.92 1.65
CA LEU A 83 6.49 10.10 2.22
C LEU A 83 7.07 8.80 2.80
N TYR A 84 6.24 7.89 3.30
CA TYR A 84 6.69 6.65 3.96
C TYR A 84 6.25 5.37 3.26
N ALA A 85 5.13 5.39 2.53
CA ALA A 85 4.62 4.26 1.77
C ALA A 85 4.49 4.62 0.29
N GLN A 86 5.44 4.19 -0.52
CA GLN A 86 5.33 4.36 -1.97
C GLN A 86 4.63 3.13 -2.56
N ASN A 87 3.35 3.28 -2.79
CA ASN A 87 2.53 2.25 -3.32
C ASN A 87 2.07 2.58 -4.74
N TYR A 88 2.34 1.65 -5.66
CA TYR A 88 1.88 1.77 -7.04
C TYR A 88 0.42 1.32 -7.23
N ARG A 89 -0.23 0.81 -6.17
CA ARG A 89 -1.56 0.19 -6.26
C ARG A 89 -2.70 1.02 -5.69
N GLY A 90 -2.43 2.12 -5.04
CA GLY A 90 -3.46 2.96 -4.48
C GLY A 90 -2.92 3.95 -3.46
N GLN A 91 -3.80 4.79 -3.02
CA GLN A 91 -3.57 5.72 -1.94
C GLN A 91 -4.71 5.55 -0.94
N SER A 92 -4.36 5.44 0.31
CA SER A 92 -5.34 5.44 1.40
C SER A 92 -6.15 6.74 1.39
N SER A 93 -7.36 6.70 1.90
CA SER A 93 -8.24 7.87 1.96
C SER A 93 -8.94 7.97 3.31
N LEU A 94 -9.25 9.20 3.71
CA LEU A 94 -10.07 9.51 4.86
C LEU A 94 -11.38 10.12 4.37
N VAL A 95 -12.50 9.52 4.75
CA VAL A 95 -13.85 10.00 4.40
C VAL A 95 -14.60 10.30 5.70
N GLU A 96 -14.89 11.56 5.93
CA GLU A 96 -15.59 12.03 7.12
C GLU A 96 -17.08 12.23 6.85
N ASP A 97 -17.90 11.93 7.86
CA ASP A 97 -19.32 12.22 7.92
C ASP A 97 -19.73 12.75 9.30
N ALA A 98 -21.03 12.98 9.53
CA ALA A 98 -21.52 13.48 10.81
C ALA A 98 -21.26 12.52 12.00
N GLY A 99 -21.15 11.22 11.77
CA GLY A 99 -20.94 10.21 12.80
C GLY A 99 -19.46 9.93 13.11
N GLY A 100 -18.52 10.25 12.19
CA GLY A 100 -17.11 9.93 12.38
C GLY A 100 -16.29 9.99 11.11
N ALA A 101 -15.32 9.08 11.00
CA ALA A 101 -14.47 8.96 9.83
C ALA A 101 -14.19 7.50 9.47
N TRP A 102 -14.17 7.23 8.18
CA TRP A 102 -13.66 6.01 7.60
C TRP A 102 -12.21 6.21 7.14
N LEU A 103 -11.30 5.39 7.66
CA LEU A 103 -9.96 5.25 7.11
C LEU A 103 -10.02 4.08 6.13
N ARG A 104 -9.87 4.38 4.83
CA ARG A 104 -9.96 3.40 3.76
C ARG A 104 -8.60 3.04 3.22
N PHE A 105 -8.33 1.74 3.12
CA PHE A 105 -7.16 1.19 2.47
C PHE A 105 -7.54 0.70 1.07
N TYR A 106 -6.72 1.02 0.08
CA TYR A 106 -6.96 0.60 -1.30
C TYR A 106 -6.99 -0.93 -1.45
N SER A 107 -7.72 -1.41 -2.46
CA SER A 107 -7.77 -2.82 -2.78
C SER A 107 -6.44 -3.34 -3.37
N ILE A 108 -6.03 -4.52 -2.94
CA ILE A 108 -4.92 -5.29 -3.47
C ILE A 108 -5.37 -6.65 -4.01
N SER A 109 -6.67 -6.80 -4.23
CA SER A 109 -7.30 -8.00 -4.82
C SER A 109 -6.60 -8.44 -6.12
N PRO A 110 -6.59 -9.74 -6.49
CA PRO A 110 -7.22 -10.83 -5.77
C PRO A 110 -6.50 -11.17 -4.47
N TYR A 111 -7.25 -11.58 -3.45
CA TYR A 111 -6.70 -11.93 -2.15
C TYR A 111 -6.18 -13.36 -2.11
N ASN A 112 -4.99 -13.53 -1.55
CA ASN A 112 -4.30 -14.80 -1.43
C ASN A 112 -3.42 -14.83 -0.15
N ALA A 113 -2.63 -15.87 0.01
CA ALA A 113 -1.78 -16.04 1.19
C ALA A 113 -0.72 -14.93 1.40
N TYR A 114 -0.39 -14.17 0.35
CA TYR A 114 0.64 -13.12 0.42
C TYR A 114 0.09 -11.75 0.80
N ASN A 115 -1.11 -11.38 0.33
CA ASN A 115 -1.56 -10.00 0.41
C ASN A 115 -2.54 -9.71 1.55
N ARG A 116 -3.16 -10.72 2.17
CA ARG A 116 -3.97 -10.53 3.40
C ARG A 116 -3.17 -9.87 4.50
N PHE A 117 -1.94 -10.34 4.72
CA PHE A 117 -1.01 -9.76 5.68
C PHE A 117 -0.84 -8.24 5.54
N VAL A 118 -0.88 -7.71 4.30
CA VAL A 118 -0.73 -6.27 4.04
C VAL A 118 -1.93 -5.51 4.59
N VAL A 119 -3.16 -5.97 4.30
CA VAL A 119 -4.40 -5.36 4.81
C VAL A 119 -4.39 -5.37 6.33
N ASP A 120 -4.13 -6.55 6.92
CA ASP A 120 -4.13 -6.73 8.37
C ASP A 120 -3.16 -5.79 9.06
N SER A 121 -1.92 -5.71 8.55
CA SER A 121 -0.87 -4.88 9.15
C SER A 121 -1.15 -3.39 9.03
N VAL A 122 -1.80 -2.95 7.94
CA VAL A 122 -2.16 -1.54 7.74
C VAL A 122 -3.31 -1.13 8.64
N LEU A 123 -4.44 -1.86 8.63
CA LEU A 123 -5.60 -1.52 9.45
C LEU A 123 -5.25 -1.61 10.95
N ALA A 124 -4.54 -2.66 11.37
CA ALA A 124 -4.07 -2.81 12.73
C ALA A 124 -3.04 -1.72 13.12
N GLY A 125 -2.19 -1.31 12.18
CA GLY A 125 -1.24 -0.22 12.40
C GLY A 125 -1.93 1.12 12.65
N TRP A 126 -2.93 1.46 11.85
CA TRP A 126 -3.66 2.71 12.02
C TRP A 126 -4.30 2.85 13.40
N ILE A 127 -5.06 1.83 13.82
CA ILE A 127 -5.74 1.89 15.12
C ILE A 127 -4.74 1.88 16.29
N SER A 128 -3.63 1.15 16.14
CA SER A 128 -2.58 1.08 17.15
C SER A 128 -1.82 2.41 17.29
N HIS A 129 -1.51 3.07 16.17
CA HIS A 129 -0.85 4.39 16.17
C HIS A 129 -1.74 5.46 16.82
N LEU A 130 -3.03 5.47 16.45
CA LEU A 130 -3.98 6.43 17.03
C LEU A 130 -4.23 6.15 18.53
N GLY A 131 -4.33 4.88 18.93
CA GLY A 131 -4.44 4.50 20.33
C GLY A 131 -3.20 4.89 21.16
N ALA A 132 -2.01 4.78 20.58
CA ALA A 132 -0.77 5.22 21.23
C ALA A 132 -0.76 6.72 21.49
N LEU A 133 -1.27 7.56 20.56
CA LEU A 133 -1.39 8.99 20.74
C LEU A 133 -2.40 9.36 21.83
N ALA A 134 -3.52 8.62 21.91
CA ALA A 134 -4.52 8.79 22.96
C ALA A 134 -4.08 8.21 24.32
N ARG A 135 -2.94 7.49 24.37
CA ARG A 135 -2.46 6.73 25.54
C ARG A 135 -3.49 5.77 26.13
N GLN A 136 -4.36 5.25 25.29
CA GLN A 136 -5.37 4.26 25.66
C GLN A 136 -5.71 3.36 24.47
N PRO A 137 -6.17 2.11 24.73
CA PRO A 137 -6.67 1.26 23.66
C PRO A 137 -7.81 1.95 22.92
N LEU A 138 -7.66 2.08 21.60
CA LEU A 138 -8.68 2.64 20.73
C LEU A 138 -9.50 1.49 20.13
N LYS A 139 -10.81 1.61 20.15
CA LYS A 139 -11.74 0.69 19.48
C LYS A 139 -12.26 1.32 18.20
N ALA A 140 -12.34 0.54 17.16
CA ALA A 140 -13.10 0.94 15.99
C ALA A 140 -14.61 0.77 16.28
N GLU A 141 -15.47 1.51 15.56
CA GLU A 141 -16.91 1.26 15.57
C GLU A 141 -17.29 0.11 14.64
N ARG A 142 -16.58 -0.03 13.53
CA ARG A 142 -16.79 -1.03 12.51
C ARG A 142 -15.51 -1.21 11.70
N VAL A 143 -15.25 -2.43 11.27
CA VAL A 143 -14.19 -2.78 10.34
C VAL A 143 -14.79 -3.57 9.19
N GLU A 144 -14.40 -3.22 7.97
CA GLU A 144 -14.81 -3.90 6.75
C GLU A 144 -13.57 -4.37 6.01
N ILE A 145 -13.61 -5.61 5.52
CA ILE A 145 -12.48 -6.28 4.86
C ILE A 145 -12.97 -6.98 3.61
N GLU A 146 -12.31 -6.76 2.47
CA GLU A 146 -12.73 -7.27 1.17
C GLU A 146 -12.63 -8.79 1.02
N TYR A 147 -11.66 -9.45 1.66
CA TYR A 147 -11.51 -10.90 1.54
C TYR A 147 -12.49 -11.67 2.42
N PRO A 148 -12.80 -12.94 2.06
CA PRO A 148 -13.70 -13.79 2.85
C PRO A 148 -13.19 -14.03 4.26
N ALA A 149 -14.12 -14.23 5.20
CA ALA A 149 -13.80 -14.52 6.60
C ALA A 149 -12.84 -15.72 6.71
N PRO A 150 -11.69 -15.55 7.35
CA PRO A 150 -10.79 -16.65 7.61
C PRO A 150 -11.29 -17.50 8.81
N PRO A 151 -10.82 -18.74 8.97
CA PRO A 151 -11.21 -19.58 10.10
C PRO A 151 -10.94 -18.98 11.49
N TRP A 152 -10.06 -17.98 11.56
CA TRP A 152 -9.68 -17.25 12.78
C TRP A 152 -10.26 -15.84 12.84
N ALA A 153 -11.42 -15.60 12.23
CA ALA A 153 -12.07 -14.28 12.14
C ALA A 153 -12.31 -13.63 13.52
N GLU A 154 -12.60 -14.42 14.56
CA GLU A 154 -12.78 -13.96 15.93
C GLU A 154 -11.59 -13.16 16.50
N ARG A 155 -10.37 -13.44 16.01
CA ARG A 155 -9.16 -12.70 16.42
C ARG A 155 -9.17 -11.25 15.93
N TYR A 156 -9.88 -10.96 14.83
CA TYR A 156 -10.02 -9.60 14.30
C TYR A 156 -10.97 -8.80 15.21
N GLU A 157 -12.12 -9.36 15.56
CA GLU A 157 -13.07 -8.73 16.48
C GLU A 157 -12.43 -8.46 17.86
N ALA A 158 -11.69 -9.44 18.38
CA ALA A 158 -10.94 -9.27 19.63
C ALA A 158 -9.87 -8.16 19.53
N PHE A 159 -9.23 -8.01 18.35
CA PHE A 159 -8.20 -7.00 18.14
C PHE A 159 -8.77 -5.59 17.97
N PHE A 160 -9.80 -5.43 17.12
CA PHE A 160 -10.39 -4.11 16.80
C PHE A 160 -11.42 -3.66 17.85
N GLY A 161 -11.90 -4.58 18.68
CA GLY A 161 -12.89 -4.33 19.73
C GLY A 161 -14.28 -4.00 19.19
N CYS A 162 -14.60 -4.46 17.96
CA CYS A 162 -15.86 -4.24 17.27
C CYS A 162 -16.16 -5.39 16.29
N PRO A 163 -17.40 -5.50 15.76
CA PRO A 163 -17.73 -6.40 14.67
C PRO A 163 -16.88 -6.14 13.43
N VAL A 164 -16.43 -7.22 12.76
CA VAL A 164 -15.66 -7.18 11.52
C VAL A 164 -16.45 -7.84 10.40
N GLU A 165 -16.78 -7.07 9.37
CA GLU A 165 -17.48 -7.55 8.18
C GLU A 165 -16.47 -7.97 7.12
N PHE A 166 -16.47 -9.25 6.77
CA PHE A 166 -15.66 -9.82 5.69
C PHE A 166 -16.47 -9.92 4.39
N GLY A 167 -15.77 -9.92 3.25
CA GLY A 167 -16.42 -9.91 1.94
C GLY A 167 -17.03 -8.55 1.59
N ALA A 168 -16.64 -7.50 2.27
CA ALA A 168 -17.09 -6.13 2.04
C ALA A 168 -16.49 -5.54 0.73
N PRO A 169 -17.05 -4.45 0.19
CA PRO A 169 -16.53 -3.83 -1.03
C PRO A 169 -15.21 -3.07 -0.85
N THR A 170 -14.78 -2.82 0.39
CA THR A 170 -13.60 -2.01 0.73
C THR A 170 -12.94 -2.50 2.01
N ASN A 171 -11.60 -2.33 2.09
CA ASN A 171 -10.89 -2.48 3.37
C ASN A 171 -10.92 -1.14 4.10
N GLN A 172 -11.62 -1.05 5.22
CA GLN A 172 -11.73 0.20 5.97
C GLN A 172 -12.04 -0.04 7.44
N LEU A 173 -11.71 0.95 8.27
CA LEU A 173 -12.12 1.01 9.67
C LEU A 173 -12.80 2.35 9.97
N ARG A 174 -13.82 2.32 10.82
CA ARG A 174 -14.57 3.48 11.25
C ARG A 174 -14.19 3.89 12.66
N LEU A 175 -13.94 5.19 12.83
CA LEU A 175 -13.77 5.82 14.13
C LEU A 175 -14.90 6.80 14.40
N SER A 176 -15.41 6.81 15.64
CA SER A 176 -16.45 7.73 16.08
C SER A 176 -15.95 9.18 16.16
N GLN A 177 -16.88 10.13 16.15
CA GLN A 177 -16.58 11.52 16.44
C GLN A 177 -15.89 11.70 17.80
N ALA A 178 -16.34 10.96 18.83
CA ALA A 178 -15.73 10.98 20.16
C ALA A 178 -14.28 10.50 20.14
N SER A 179 -14.01 9.38 19.46
CA SER A 179 -12.63 8.87 19.30
C SER A 179 -11.73 9.87 18.55
N LEU A 180 -12.24 10.47 17.47
CA LEU A 180 -11.49 11.44 16.67
C LEU A 180 -11.20 12.76 17.42
N ALA A 181 -12.03 13.11 18.42
CA ALA A 181 -11.85 14.29 19.26
C ALA A 181 -10.86 14.10 20.41
N LEU A 182 -10.42 12.86 20.69
CA LEU A 182 -9.44 12.60 21.74
C LEU A 182 -8.16 13.42 21.50
N ALA A 183 -7.76 14.14 22.54
CA ALA A 183 -6.57 14.97 22.50
C ALA A 183 -5.30 14.10 22.55
N ASN A 184 -4.25 14.57 21.90
CA ASN A 184 -2.92 14.01 22.07
C ASN A 184 -2.21 14.77 23.20
N ALA A 185 -1.90 14.09 24.28
CA ALA A 185 -1.27 14.69 25.47
C ALA A 185 0.15 15.22 25.21
N GLU A 186 0.82 14.76 24.15
CA GLU A 186 2.16 15.18 23.76
C GLU A 186 2.16 16.24 22.64
N HIS A 187 0.98 16.80 22.31
CA HIS A 187 0.86 17.82 21.29
C HIS A 187 1.71 19.07 21.63
N CYS A 188 2.56 19.44 20.68
CA CYS A 188 3.30 20.71 20.72
C CYS A 188 2.95 21.52 19.45
N PRO A 189 2.20 22.64 19.59
CA PRO A 189 1.71 23.41 18.43
C PRO A 189 2.83 23.87 17.47
N SER A 190 3.94 24.36 18.01
CA SER A 190 5.08 24.82 17.20
C SER A 190 5.74 23.67 16.44
N THR A 191 5.99 22.55 17.12
CA THR A 191 6.58 21.35 16.49
C THR A 191 5.64 20.76 15.43
N TRP A 192 4.34 20.69 15.73
CA TRP A 192 3.33 20.24 14.77
C TRP A 192 3.36 21.07 13.49
N SER A 193 3.28 22.40 13.63
CA SER A 193 3.27 23.31 12.48
C SER A 193 4.52 23.19 11.63
N GLN A 194 5.70 23.22 12.26
CA GLN A 194 6.99 23.15 11.56
C GLN A 194 7.18 21.78 10.86
N MET A 195 6.86 20.68 11.53
CA MET A 195 7.00 19.34 10.95
C MET A 195 6.04 19.12 9.81
N LEU A 196 4.79 19.58 9.94
CA LEU A 196 3.79 19.47 8.89
C LEU A 196 4.19 20.29 7.65
N GLU A 197 4.70 21.50 7.85
CA GLU A 197 5.21 22.34 6.78
C GLU A 197 6.40 21.68 6.07
N LEU A 198 7.34 21.11 6.82
CA LEU A 198 8.47 20.38 6.26
C LEU A 198 8.01 19.17 5.46
N CYS A 199 7.08 18.38 5.99
CA CYS A 199 6.48 17.25 5.28
C CYS A 199 5.77 17.69 3.99
N ASN A 200 5.03 18.79 4.02
CA ASN A 200 4.35 19.32 2.82
C ASN A 200 5.36 19.78 1.76
N ARG A 201 6.45 20.41 2.16
CA ARG A 201 7.54 20.75 1.22
C ARG A 201 8.17 19.52 0.58
N GLU A 202 8.42 18.46 1.35
CA GLU A 202 8.92 17.19 0.82
C GLU A 202 7.90 16.53 -0.15
N LEU A 203 6.61 16.57 0.17
CA LEU A 203 5.55 16.10 -0.73
C LEU A 203 5.51 16.90 -2.03
N GLU A 204 5.63 18.23 -1.94
CA GLU A 204 5.68 19.09 -3.12
C GLU A 204 6.90 18.78 -3.98
N GLN A 205 8.08 18.62 -3.39
CA GLN A 205 9.29 18.25 -4.11
C GLN A 205 9.12 16.90 -4.80
N LEU A 206 8.58 15.90 -4.10
CA LEU A 206 8.26 14.60 -4.69
C LEU A 206 7.27 14.71 -5.88
N THR A 207 6.48 15.76 -5.93
CA THR A 207 5.49 15.99 -6.99
C THR A 207 6.03 16.87 -8.11
N ARG A 208 6.78 17.91 -7.78
CA ARG A 208 7.33 18.90 -8.74
C ARG A 208 8.47 18.36 -9.59
N THR A 209 9.34 17.51 -9.02
CA THR A 209 10.49 16.93 -9.73
C THR A 209 10.13 15.80 -10.70
N ARG A 210 8.85 15.45 -10.80
CA ARG A 210 8.42 14.34 -11.63
C ARG A 210 7.96 14.77 -13.00
N SER A 211 8.46 14.08 -14.00
CA SER A 211 7.95 14.14 -15.35
C SER A 211 6.45 13.76 -15.39
N TRP A 212 5.74 14.20 -16.40
CA TRP A 212 4.35 13.79 -16.63
C TRP A 212 4.22 12.29 -16.78
N ARG A 213 5.23 11.66 -17.40
CA ARG A 213 5.35 10.20 -17.45
C ARG A 213 5.32 9.56 -16.06
N GLU A 214 6.14 10.04 -15.12
CA GLU A 214 6.18 9.49 -13.75
C GLU A 214 4.88 9.74 -12.99
N ARG A 215 4.27 10.91 -13.14
CA ARG A 215 2.99 11.25 -12.53
C ARG A 215 1.89 10.31 -13.01
N VAL A 216 1.81 10.04 -14.30
CA VAL A 216 0.86 9.10 -14.91
C VAL A 216 1.14 7.67 -14.44
N SER A 217 2.39 7.20 -14.50
CA SER A 217 2.77 5.84 -14.08
C SER A 217 2.37 5.54 -12.62
N ARG A 218 2.50 6.51 -11.73
CA ARG A 218 2.09 6.35 -10.32
C ARG A 218 0.59 6.21 -10.13
N LEU A 219 -0.20 6.88 -10.94
CA LEU A 219 -1.65 6.74 -10.89
C LEU A 219 -2.12 5.44 -11.55
N LEU A 220 -1.40 4.96 -12.57
CA LEU A 220 -1.74 3.75 -13.29
C LEU A 220 -1.68 2.50 -12.41
N GLY A 221 -0.60 2.31 -11.66
CA GLY A 221 -0.40 1.11 -10.87
C GLY A 221 -1.61 0.76 -9.97
N PRO A 222 -2.11 1.70 -9.14
CA PRO A 222 -3.31 1.51 -8.33
C PRO A 222 -4.57 1.17 -9.10
N MET A 223 -4.69 1.66 -10.33
CA MET A 223 -5.90 1.54 -11.14
C MET A 223 -5.97 0.25 -11.97
N LEU A 224 -4.87 -0.51 -12.03
CA LEU A 224 -4.78 -1.75 -12.83
C LEU A 224 -5.56 -2.93 -12.28
N ASN A 225 -6.28 -2.82 -11.20
CA ASN A 225 -6.95 -3.89 -10.50
C ASN A 225 -8.13 -4.49 -11.30
N GLY A 226 -7.84 -5.51 -12.11
CA GLY A 226 -8.83 -6.23 -12.93
C GLY A 226 -9.30 -5.48 -14.19
N ARG A 227 -8.85 -4.25 -14.43
CA ARG A 227 -9.25 -3.44 -15.59
C ARG A 227 -8.11 -2.59 -16.14
N GLU A 228 -8.25 -2.19 -17.38
CA GLU A 228 -7.37 -1.19 -17.98
C GLU A 228 -7.92 0.21 -17.72
N PRO A 229 -7.18 1.10 -17.02
CA PRO A 229 -7.58 2.49 -16.85
C PRO A 229 -7.41 3.26 -18.16
N ASP A 230 -8.25 4.26 -18.37
CA ASP A 230 -8.17 5.15 -19.53
C ASP A 230 -7.47 6.48 -19.22
N LEU A 231 -7.21 7.25 -20.28
CA LEU A 231 -6.52 8.54 -20.17
C LEU A 231 -7.40 9.61 -19.49
N GLU A 232 -8.70 9.53 -19.68
CA GLU A 232 -9.70 10.43 -19.10
C GLU A 232 -9.71 10.33 -17.58
N GLU A 233 -9.69 9.12 -17.05
CA GLU A 233 -9.64 8.86 -15.60
C GLU A 233 -8.34 9.41 -14.98
N ILE A 234 -7.21 9.24 -15.67
CA ILE A 234 -5.93 9.77 -15.21
C ILE A 234 -5.90 11.30 -15.25
N ALA A 235 -6.42 11.89 -16.32
CA ALA A 235 -6.51 13.34 -16.49
C ALA A 235 -7.38 13.97 -15.40
N ALA A 236 -8.53 13.37 -15.09
CA ALA A 236 -9.42 13.81 -14.02
C ALA A 236 -8.72 13.80 -12.65
N ARG A 237 -7.96 12.74 -12.33
CA ARG A 237 -7.17 12.65 -11.09
C ARG A 237 -6.05 13.68 -11.02
N LEU A 238 -5.48 14.04 -12.15
CA LEU A 238 -4.47 15.10 -12.25
C LEU A 238 -5.08 16.52 -12.31
N LYS A 239 -6.42 16.61 -12.30
CA LYS A 239 -7.20 17.86 -12.43
C LYS A 239 -6.81 18.63 -13.71
N LEU A 240 -6.68 17.91 -14.81
CA LEU A 240 -6.33 18.45 -16.13
C LEU A 240 -7.34 17.98 -17.17
N PRO A 241 -7.60 18.81 -18.20
CA PRO A 241 -8.27 18.32 -19.41
C PRO A 241 -7.42 17.24 -20.10
N THR A 242 -8.07 16.20 -20.65
CA THR A 242 -7.42 15.07 -21.33
C THR A 242 -6.46 15.52 -22.44
N TRP A 243 -6.87 16.52 -23.23
CA TRP A 243 -6.02 17.08 -24.30
C TRP A 243 -4.75 17.74 -23.77
N THR A 244 -4.83 18.41 -22.61
CA THR A 244 -3.66 19.01 -21.94
C THR A 244 -2.68 17.93 -21.50
N LEU A 245 -3.17 16.84 -20.87
CA LEU A 245 -2.32 15.72 -20.46
C LEU A 245 -1.66 15.07 -21.68
N ARG A 246 -2.43 14.81 -22.74
CA ARG A 246 -1.90 14.23 -23.99
C ARG A 246 -0.77 15.08 -24.58
N ARG A 247 -0.95 16.41 -24.64
CA ARG A 247 0.09 17.33 -25.11
C ARG A 247 1.34 17.28 -24.24
N LYS A 248 1.18 17.31 -22.91
CA LYS A 248 2.32 17.25 -21.96
C LYS A 248 3.12 15.95 -22.07
N LEU A 249 2.45 14.83 -22.30
CA LEU A 249 3.12 13.55 -22.55
C LEU A 249 3.86 13.55 -23.89
N ALA A 250 3.27 14.15 -24.93
CA ALA A 250 3.92 14.28 -26.24
C ALA A 250 5.16 15.19 -26.17
N GLU A 251 5.12 16.28 -25.40
CA GLU A 251 6.27 17.15 -25.13
C GLU A 251 7.43 16.41 -24.44
N GLU A 252 7.13 15.38 -23.66
CA GLU A 252 8.13 14.46 -23.06
C GLU A 252 8.48 13.26 -23.96
N GLY A 253 8.04 13.24 -25.21
CA GLY A 253 8.33 12.18 -26.18
C GLY A 253 7.66 10.84 -25.86
N THR A 254 6.55 10.85 -25.09
CA THR A 254 5.86 9.64 -24.68
C THR A 254 4.35 9.70 -24.92
N GLN A 255 3.68 8.55 -24.78
CA GLN A 255 2.23 8.41 -24.91
C GLN A 255 1.68 7.57 -23.76
N PHE A 256 0.42 7.80 -23.41
CA PHE A 256 -0.26 7.06 -22.33
C PHE A 256 -0.12 5.55 -22.44
N ARG A 257 -0.34 5.00 -23.65
CA ARG A 257 -0.26 3.56 -23.90
C ARG A 257 1.15 2.98 -23.69
N SER A 258 2.18 3.75 -24.00
CA SER A 258 3.57 3.38 -23.71
C SER A 258 3.81 3.32 -22.21
N ILE A 259 3.38 4.34 -21.47
CA ILE A 259 3.51 4.38 -20.00
C ILE A 259 2.75 3.24 -19.33
N LEU A 260 1.53 2.95 -19.80
CA LEU A 260 0.73 1.82 -19.31
C LEU A 260 1.47 0.48 -19.50
N ASN A 261 2.01 0.25 -20.70
CA ASN A 261 2.75 -0.99 -21.00
C ASN A 261 4.04 -1.09 -20.20
N ASP A 262 4.80 0.01 -20.05
CA ASP A 262 6.03 0.05 -19.24
C ASP A 262 5.70 -0.24 -17.76
N THR A 263 4.66 0.39 -17.22
CA THR A 263 4.21 0.17 -15.84
C THR A 263 3.79 -1.30 -15.62
N ARG A 264 3.03 -1.87 -16.55
CA ARG A 264 2.64 -3.29 -16.53
C ARG A 264 3.84 -4.22 -16.58
N ARG A 265 4.80 -3.95 -17.48
CA ARG A 265 6.02 -4.74 -17.61
C ARG A 265 6.83 -4.74 -16.31
N ASP A 266 7.09 -3.57 -15.77
CA ASP A 266 7.93 -3.43 -14.58
C ASP A 266 7.28 -4.11 -13.36
N LEU A 267 5.97 -3.95 -13.18
CA LEU A 267 5.22 -4.65 -12.14
C LEU A 267 5.19 -6.17 -12.36
N ALA A 268 5.01 -6.63 -13.63
CA ALA A 268 5.02 -8.05 -13.95
C ALA A 268 6.34 -8.70 -13.56
N MET A 269 7.47 -8.08 -13.92
CA MET A 269 8.79 -8.59 -13.58
C MET A 269 9.00 -8.72 -12.07
N VAL A 270 8.52 -7.72 -11.32
CA VAL A 270 8.59 -7.74 -9.85
C VAL A 270 7.71 -8.83 -9.26
N TYR A 271 6.45 -8.96 -9.69
CA TYR A 271 5.56 -10.02 -9.20
C TYR A 271 6.09 -11.42 -9.50
N ILE A 272 6.56 -11.67 -10.72
CA ILE A 272 7.09 -12.98 -11.10
C ILE A 272 8.34 -13.35 -10.30
N ARG A 273 9.22 -12.36 -10.04
CA ARG A 273 10.47 -12.58 -9.31
C ARG A 273 10.26 -12.71 -7.80
N GLU A 274 9.37 -11.93 -7.24
CA GLU A 274 9.25 -11.75 -5.80
C GLU A 274 8.11 -12.55 -5.17
N THR A 275 7.23 -13.19 -5.98
CA THR A 275 6.07 -13.95 -5.48
C THR A 275 5.87 -15.24 -6.25
N ASP A 276 5.10 -16.17 -5.67
CA ASP A 276 4.65 -17.40 -6.32
C ASP A 276 3.22 -17.30 -6.86
N LEU A 277 2.70 -16.06 -7.05
CA LEU A 277 1.37 -15.82 -7.61
C LEU A 277 1.18 -16.57 -8.94
N ALA A 278 -0.01 -17.12 -9.12
CA ALA A 278 -0.40 -17.70 -10.40
C ALA A 278 -0.40 -16.62 -11.50
N PHE A 279 -0.13 -17.01 -12.75
CA PHE A 279 -0.08 -16.02 -13.84
C PHE A 279 -1.45 -15.39 -14.13
N GLY A 280 -2.55 -16.07 -13.82
CA GLY A 280 -3.90 -15.50 -13.86
C GLY A 280 -4.09 -14.39 -12.82
N GLU A 281 -3.57 -14.56 -11.60
CA GLU A 281 -3.60 -13.54 -10.56
C GLU A 281 -2.75 -12.33 -10.96
N ILE A 282 -1.55 -12.56 -11.50
CA ILE A 282 -0.69 -11.47 -12.00
C ILE A 282 -1.38 -10.73 -13.15
N ALA A 283 -2.01 -11.45 -14.08
CA ALA A 283 -2.77 -10.84 -15.17
C ALA A 283 -3.87 -9.92 -14.66
N TYR A 284 -4.66 -10.40 -13.69
CA TYR A 284 -5.68 -9.57 -13.02
C TYR A 284 -5.07 -8.34 -12.36
N LEU A 285 -4.04 -8.52 -11.54
CA LEU A 285 -3.35 -7.44 -10.83
C LEU A 285 -2.76 -6.37 -11.78
N LEU A 286 -2.52 -6.73 -13.02
CA LEU A 286 -2.00 -5.84 -14.06
C LEU A 286 -3.09 -5.32 -15.01
N GLY A 287 -4.36 -5.63 -14.74
CA GLY A 287 -5.50 -5.18 -15.53
C GLY A 287 -5.54 -5.78 -16.94
N PHE A 288 -5.11 -7.03 -17.10
CA PHE A 288 -5.31 -7.78 -18.35
C PHE A 288 -6.66 -8.51 -18.32
N ALA A 289 -7.28 -8.60 -19.48
CA ALA A 289 -8.55 -9.31 -19.62
C ALA A 289 -8.42 -10.83 -19.42
N SER A 290 -7.22 -11.41 -19.64
CA SER A 290 -6.98 -12.84 -19.43
C SER A 290 -5.49 -13.14 -19.19
N ALA A 291 -5.21 -14.33 -18.65
CA ALA A 291 -3.85 -14.82 -18.46
C ALA A 291 -3.09 -14.95 -19.78
N GLU A 292 -3.76 -15.35 -20.87
CA GLU A 292 -3.17 -15.49 -22.20
C GLU A 292 -2.77 -14.13 -22.76
N ALA A 293 -3.61 -13.10 -22.57
CA ALA A 293 -3.30 -11.74 -23.00
C ALA A 293 -2.03 -11.22 -22.27
N PHE A 294 -1.93 -11.48 -20.98
CA PHE A 294 -0.74 -11.19 -20.19
C PHE A 294 0.49 -11.95 -20.70
N GLN A 295 0.38 -13.27 -20.92
CA GLN A 295 1.50 -14.10 -21.38
C GLN A 295 2.04 -13.62 -22.74
N ARG A 296 1.16 -13.30 -23.68
CA ARG A 296 1.55 -12.71 -24.98
C ARG A 296 2.26 -11.37 -24.83
N ALA A 297 1.73 -10.49 -23.97
CA ALA A 297 2.33 -9.20 -23.70
C ALA A 297 3.71 -9.34 -23.04
N PHE A 298 3.82 -10.20 -22.03
CA PHE A 298 5.07 -10.45 -21.32
C PHE A 298 6.16 -11.01 -22.25
N LYS A 299 5.81 -11.99 -23.10
CA LYS A 299 6.74 -12.54 -24.09
C LYS A 299 7.22 -11.47 -25.06
N ARG A 300 6.34 -10.57 -25.50
CA ARG A 300 6.72 -9.44 -26.37
C ARG A 300 7.69 -8.46 -25.67
N TRP A 301 7.53 -8.23 -24.35
CA TRP A 301 8.37 -7.30 -23.60
C TRP A 301 9.73 -7.89 -23.20
N SER A 302 9.79 -9.18 -22.85
CA SER A 302 10.95 -9.83 -22.25
C SER A 302 11.63 -10.84 -23.16
N GLY A 303 11.03 -11.18 -24.31
CA GLY A 303 11.52 -12.21 -25.23
C GLY A 303 11.22 -13.63 -24.79
N GLN A 304 10.70 -13.86 -23.59
CA GLN A 304 10.44 -15.17 -22.99
C GLN A 304 9.07 -15.23 -22.30
N THR A 305 8.56 -16.43 -22.08
CA THR A 305 7.30 -16.60 -21.35
C THR A 305 7.48 -16.30 -19.85
N PRO A 306 6.39 -15.92 -19.14
CA PRO A 306 6.45 -15.73 -17.69
C PRO A 306 6.98 -16.95 -16.93
N GLY A 307 6.67 -18.18 -17.42
CA GLY A 307 7.12 -19.42 -16.82
C GLY A 307 8.62 -19.64 -16.99
N GLU A 308 9.16 -19.37 -18.19
CA GLU A 308 10.62 -19.42 -18.46
C GLU A 308 11.37 -18.39 -17.60
N PHE A 309 10.85 -17.16 -17.55
CA PHE A 309 11.43 -16.10 -16.72
C PHE A 309 11.46 -16.50 -15.23
N ARG A 310 10.36 -17.04 -14.69
CA ARG A 310 10.28 -17.50 -13.30
C ARG A 310 11.30 -18.62 -13.01
N ARG A 311 11.43 -19.60 -13.92
CA ARG A 311 12.42 -20.69 -13.78
C ARG A 311 13.85 -20.16 -13.79
N ALA A 312 14.20 -19.28 -14.74
CA ALA A 312 15.53 -18.69 -14.83
C ALA A 312 15.90 -17.91 -13.55
N GLN A 313 14.95 -17.13 -13.00
CA GLN A 313 15.18 -16.41 -11.75
C GLN A 313 15.40 -17.32 -10.54
N ARG A 314 14.75 -18.50 -10.51
CA ARG A 314 14.92 -19.49 -9.43
C ARG A 314 16.24 -20.24 -9.51
N GLN A 315 16.80 -20.39 -10.70
CA GLN A 315 18.11 -21.03 -10.90
C GLN A 315 19.29 -20.09 -10.58
N SER A 316 19.09 -18.78 -10.76
CA SER A 316 20.12 -17.75 -10.56
C SER A 316 20.19 -17.21 -9.12
N ALA A 317 19.37 -17.71 -8.23
CA ALA A 317 19.20 -17.26 -6.85
C ALA A 317 19.51 -18.38 -5.86
#